data_787f319bb39f27fe32db6b66900a5375
#
_entry.id   787f319bb39f27fe32db6b66900a5375
#
_cell.length_a   1.000
_cell.length_b   1.000
_cell.length_c   1.000
_cell.angle_alpha   90.00
_cell.angle_beta   90.00
_cell.angle_gamma   90.00
#
_symmetry.space_group_name_H-M   'P 1'
#
loop_
_entity.id
_entity.type
_entity.pdbx_description
1 polymer ?
#
loop_
_entity_poly.entity_id
_entity_poly.type
_entity_poly.pdbx_seq_one_letter_code
_entity_poly.pdbx_strand_id
1 'polypeptide(L)'
;MSNLPPEVTRLRSQLTEATSISLANKIQFCLVSTSFTTEVILTSYACDGLTNRLVRGNGDSKDKVESNTPILLLHGFDSSLLEFRRLLPKLASSQPTWAMDLFGFGLTERLVGVPISPAAIKEHLYNFWETAIAKPIVLVGASMGGAAAIDFALTYPDVVKKLVLIGSAGMRKGTTAGKFLVSPLDRLATNFLRSPKVRREVSLKAYADPRFVTLDAEVCASLHLAMPRWSQSLISFTKSGGYGSFENQLKHLEQDTLILWGDRDQILGTKDAVKFQSTIPHNKLVWIENSGHVPHLEHPAIVAKEILQFI
;
A
#
# COMPACT_ATOMS: atom_id res chain seq x y z
N MET A 1 -9.05 13.97 -14.62
CA MET A 1 -8.97 12.63 -15.24
C MET A 1 -8.26 12.60 -16.60
N SER A 2 -7.83 13.73 -17.15
CA SER A 2 -7.24 13.85 -18.51
C SER A 2 -5.78 13.39 -18.64
N ASN A 3 -5.12 12.93 -17.60
CA ASN A 3 -3.67 12.67 -17.59
C ASN A 3 -3.29 11.17 -17.52
N LEU A 4 -4.25 10.25 -17.49
CA LEU A 4 -3.94 8.82 -17.50
C LEU A 4 -3.66 8.34 -18.93
N PRO A 5 -2.68 7.45 -19.14
CA PRO A 5 -2.45 6.83 -20.44
C PRO A 5 -3.72 6.16 -20.99
N PRO A 6 -3.94 6.21 -22.32
CA PRO A 6 -5.13 5.59 -22.94
C PRO A 6 -5.28 4.11 -22.59
N GLU A 7 -4.16 3.38 -22.44
CA GLU A 7 -4.15 1.97 -22.06
C GLU A 7 -4.67 1.74 -20.64
N VAL A 8 -4.33 2.60 -19.68
CA VAL A 8 -4.86 2.56 -18.31
C VAL A 8 -6.38 2.74 -18.35
N THR A 9 -6.87 3.70 -19.15
CA THR A 9 -8.30 3.96 -19.32
C THR A 9 -9.01 2.76 -19.92
N ARG A 10 -8.41 2.12 -20.93
CA ARG A 10 -8.93 0.90 -21.56
C ARG A 10 -8.98 -0.27 -20.59
N LEU A 11 -7.93 -0.50 -19.79
CA LEU A 11 -7.91 -1.57 -18.79
C LEU A 11 -8.93 -1.32 -17.68
N ARG A 12 -9.08 -0.07 -17.25
CA ARG A 12 -10.08 0.31 -16.25
C ARG A 12 -11.51 -0.01 -16.69
N SER A 13 -11.84 0.10 -17.98
CA SER A 13 -13.17 -0.27 -18.50
C SER A 13 -13.45 -1.78 -18.46
N GLN A 14 -12.46 -2.62 -18.15
CA GLN A 14 -12.61 -4.07 -18.00
C GLN A 14 -12.91 -4.49 -16.54
N LEU A 15 -12.93 -3.55 -15.60
CA LEU A 15 -13.31 -3.84 -14.22
C LEU A 15 -14.79 -4.21 -14.16
N THR A 16 -15.11 -5.26 -13.40
CA THR A 16 -16.46 -5.82 -13.29
C THR A 16 -16.97 -5.90 -11.87
N GLU A 17 -16.08 -5.97 -10.88
CA GLU A 17 -16.46 -5.96 -9.47
C GLU A 17 -16.88 -4.54 -9.05
N ALA A 18 -18.03 -4.41 -8.39
CA ALA A 18 -18.57 -3.11 -7.97
C ALA A 18 -17.59 -2.30 -7.10
N THR A 19 -16.84 -2.98 -6.23
CA THR A 19 -15.84 -2.34 -5.37
C THR A 19 -14.61 -1.86 -6.16
N SER A 20 -14.20 -2.60 -7.19
CA SER A 20 -13.11 -2.20 -8.10
C SER A 20 -13.49 -0.97 -8.91
N ILE A 21 -14.69 -0.98 -9.50
CA ILE A 21 -15.23 0.16 -10.26
C ILE A 21 -15.38 1.39 -9.36
N SER A 22 -15.96 1.19 -8.16
CA SER A 22 -16.15 2.28 -7.19
C SER A 22 -14.83 2.92 -6.79
N LEU A 23 -13.83 2.13 -6.42
CA LEU A 23 -12.52 2.68 -6.03
C LEU A 23 -11.80 3.34 -7.21
N ALA A 24 -11.81 2.71 -8.38
CA ALA A 24 -11.22 3.29 -9.59
C ALA A 24 -11.86 4.66 -9.93
N ASN A 25 -13.16 4.84 -9.69
CA ASN A 25 -13.85 6.12 -9.90
C ASN A 25 -13.49 7.19 -8.87
N LYS A 26 -12.97 6.82 -7.71
CA LYS A 26 -12.53 7.73 -6.65
C LYS A 26 -11.06 8.13 -6.76
N ILE A 27 -10.31 7.60 -7.73
CA ILE A 27 -8.91 7.97 -7.92
C ILE A 27 -8.81 9.45 -8.28
N GLN A 28 -8.01 10.15 -7.52
CA GLN A 28 -7.68 11.56 -7.65
C GLN A 28 -6.16 11.71 -7.72
N PHE A 29 -5.71 12.92 -8.07
CA PHE A 29 -4.30 13.25 -8.13
C PHE A 29 -4.04 14.55 -7.40
N CYS A 30 -2.93 14.62 -6.67
CA CYS A 30 -2.40 15.86 -6.11
C CYS A 30 -0.93 16.02 -6.48
N LEU A 31 -0.45 17.24 -6.44
CA LEU A 31 0.95 17.57 -6.67
C LEU A 31 1.70 17.50 -5.35
N VAL A 32 2.76 16.69 -5.30
CA VAL A 32 3.61 16.52 -4.12
C VAL A 32 5.03 16.96 -4.47
N SER A 33 5.56 17.94 -3.74
CA SER A 33 6.95 18.38 -3.83
C SER A 33 7.83 17.53 -2.94
N THR A 34 9.08 17.30 -3.36
CA THR A 34 10.08 16.53 -2.59
C THR A 34 11.44 17.19 -2.70
N SER A 35 12.35 16.89 -1.77
CA SER A 35 13.70 17.47 -1.78
C SER A 35 14.63 16.78 -2.81
N PHE A 36 14.31 15.56 -3.23
CA PHE A 36 15.14 14.79 -4.16
C PHE A 36 14.94 15.13 -5.65
N THR A 37 13.98 16.00 -5.96
CA THR A 37 13.74 16.51 -7.32
C THR A 37 13.15 17.91 -7.29
N THR A 38 13.43 18.71 -8.33
CA THR A 38 12.80 20.02 -8.53
C THR A 38 11.44 19.95 -9.20
N GLU A 39 11.10 18.79 -9.79
CA GLU A 39 9.80 18.55 -10.39
C GLU A 39 8.81 18.11 -9.32
N VAL A 40 7.55 18.54 -9.41
CA VAL A 40 6.46 18.07 -8.58
C VAL A 40 5.97 16.73 -9.09
N ILE A 41 5.62 15.82 -8.17
CA ILE A 41 5.16 14.47 -8.49
C ILE A 41 3.63 14.45 -8.48
N LEU A 42 3.03 14.07 -9.60
CA LEU A 42 1.59 13.83 -9.68
C LEU A 42 1.26 12.50 -8.99
N THR A 43 0.77 12.60 -7.76
CA THR A 43 0.53 11.47 -6.86
C THR A 43 -0.92 11.02 -6.92
N SER A 44 -1.14 9.76 -7.24
CA SER A 44 -2.47 9.14 -7.24
C SER A 44 -2.88 8.69 -5.83
N TYR A 45 -4.11 8.98 -5.49
CA TYR A 45 -4.74 8.55 -4.24
C TYR A 45 -6.25 8.40 -4.41
N ALA A 46 -6.88 7.75 -3.46
CA ALA A 46 -8.33 7.75 -3.30
C ALA A 46 -8.67 8.00 -1.84
N CYS A 47 -9.75 8.72 -1.58
CA CYS A 47 -10.26 8.92 -0.24
C CYS A 47 -11.77 8.73 -0.20
N ASP A 48 -12.28 8.28 0.96
CA ASP A 48 -13.70 8.04 1.19
C ASP A 48 -14.05 8.22 2.68
N GLY A 49 -15.34 8.22 3.00
CA GLY A 49 -15.87 8.35 4.35
C GLY A 49 -16.26 9.79 4.69
N LEU A 50 -16.07 10.19 5.94
CA LEU A 50 -16.50 11.47 6.48
C LEU A 50 -15.67 12.68 5.98
N THR A 51 -14.75 12.49 5.06
CA THR A 51 -13.90 13.55 4.47
C THR A 51 -14.71 14.69 3.88
N ASN A 52 -15.87 14.41 3.26
CA ASN A 52 -16.74 15.43 2.70
C ASN A 52 -17.41 16.32 3.76
N ARG A 53 -17.48 15.91 5.04
CA ARG A 53 -17.98 16.74 6.15
C ARG A 53 -16.89 17.66 6.71
N LEU A 54 -15.64 17.24 6.71
CA LEU A 54 -14.51 18.03 7.22
C LEU A 54 -14.15 19.20 6.30
N VAL A 55 -14.34 19.06 4.99
CA VAL A 55 -14.07 20.12 3.98
C VAL A 55 -15.21 21.15 3.92
N ARG A 56 -16.43 20.83 4.40
CA ARG A 56 -17.61 21.71 4.38
C ARG A 56 -18.01 22.28 5.74
N GLY A 57 -17.15 22.17 6.74
CA GLY A 57 -17.44 22.66 8.09
C GLY A 57 -17.38 24.20 8.21
N ASN A 58 -18.40 24.88 7.71
CA ASN A 58 -18.80 26.20 8.21
C ASN A 58 -19.92 25.98 9.23
N GLY A 59 -19.62 26.27 10.50
CA GLY A 59 -20.56 26.78 11.50
C GLY A 59 -21.45 25.77 12.24
N ASP A 60 -21.30 25.78 13.54
CA ASP A 60 -22.32 25.49 14.56
C ASP A 60 -23.05 24.13 14.57
N SER A 61 -22.37 23.13 15.10
CA SER A 61 -23.04 22.13 15.94
C SER A 61 -22.07 21.65 17.04
N LYS A 62 -22.47 21.88 18.30
CA LYS A 62 -21.80 21.40 19.52
C LYS A 62 -21.96 19.88 19.73
N ASP A 63 -22.07 19.11 18.66
CA ASP A 63 -21.99 17.65 18.76
C ASP A 63 -20.52 17.27 18.88
N LYS A 64 -20.19 16.53 19.94
CA LYS A 64 -18.88 15.94 20.17
C LYS A 64 -18.50 15.13 18.93
N VAL A 65 -17.77 15.75 18.00
CA VAL A 65 -17.04 15.04 16.95
C VAL A 65 -15.90 14.34 17.70
N GLU A 66 -16.14 13.10 18.12
CA GLU A 66 -15.02 12.21 18.43
C GLU A 66 -14.04 12.34 17.26
N SER A 67 -12.81 12.71 17.56
CA SER A 67 -11.81 13.01 16.53
C SER A 67 -11.53 11.73 15.75
N ASN A 68 -12.25 11.51 14.66
CA ASN A 68 -12.04 10.37 13.78
C ASN A 68 -10.62 10.45 13.22
N THR A 69 -9.74 9.62 13.76
CA THR A 69 -8.34 9.55 13.31
C THR A 69 -8.31 9.01 11.87
N PRO A 70 -7.74 9.75 10.91
CA PRO A 70 -7.68 9.30 9.53
C PRO A 70 -6.89 8.00 9.38
N ILE A 71 -7.34 7.13 8.48
CA ILE A 71 -6.63 5.90 8.10
C ILE A 71 -5.92 6.13 6.77
N LEU A 72 -4.63 5.79 6.68
CA LEU A 72 -3.88 5.80 5.43
C LEU A 72 -3.41 4.38 5.08
N LEU A 73 -3.76 3.90 3.88
CA LEU A 73 -3.48 2.56 3.39
C LEU A 73 -2.32 2.60 2.37
N LEU A 74 -1.30 1.75 2.58
CA LEU A 74 -0.11 1.60 1.73
C LEU A 74 -0.07 0.19 1.14
N HIS A 75 -0.09 0.11 -0.20
CA HIS A 75 -0.13 -1.14 -0.96
C HIS A 75 1.21 -1.90 -1.00
N GLY A 76 1.17 -3.16 -1.45
CA GLY A 76 2.32 -4.04 -1.59
C GLY A 76 3.24 -3.73 -2.78
N PHE A 77 4.28 -4.56 -2.94
CA PHE A 77 5.23 -4.45 -4.04
C PHE A 77 4.55 -4.69 -5.39
N ASP A 78 4.90 -3.87 -6.38
CA ASP A 78 4.39 -3.95 -7.75
C ASP A 78 2.85 -4.04 -7.81
N SER A 79 2.20 -3.20 -7.01
CA SER A 79 0.76 -3.10 -6.84
C SER A 79 0.29 -1.64 -6.98
N SER A 80 -0.94 -1.37 -6.59
CA SER A 80 -1.55 -0.04 -6.55
C SER A 80 -2.60 0.05 -5.46
N LEU A 81 -3.13 1.24 -5.22
CA LEU A 81 -4.22 1.49 -4.27
C LEU A 81 -5.48 0.63 -4.52
N LEU A 82 -5.63 0.07 -5.74
CA LEU A 82 -6.70 -0.88 -6.06
C LEU A 82 -6.61 -2.20 -5.26
N GLU A 83 -5.47 -2.46 -4.64
CA GLU A 83 -5.33 -3.55 -3.66
C GLU A 83 -6.33 -3.41 -2.51
N PHE A 84 -6.72 -2.19 -2.16
CA PHE A 84 -7.67 -1.93 -1.08
C PHE A 84 -9.13 -1.79 -1.52
N ARG A 85 -9.49 -2.18 -2.75
CA ARG A 85 -10.84 -2.03 -3.31
C ARG A 85 -11.96 -2.63 -2.46
N ARG A 86 -11.68 -3.73 -1.74
CA ARG A 86 -12.65 -4.39 -0.87
C ARG A 86 -12.59 -3.91 0.58
N LEU A 87 -11.42 -3.46 1.06
CA LEU A 87 -11.21 -3.03 2.43
C LEU A 87 -11.61 -1.55 2.65
N LEU A 88 -11.17 -0.66 1.75
CA LEU A 88 -11.35 0.78 1.89
C LEU A 88 -12.81 1.18 2.15
N PRO A 89 -13.82 0.72 1.40
CA PRO A 89 -15.21 1.12 1.64
C PRO A 89 -15.75 0.67 3.00
N LYS A 90 -15.20 -0.41 3.57
CA LYS A 90 -15.60 -0.92 4.89
C LYS A 90 -15.01 -0.09 6.02
N LEU A 91 -13.78 0.39 5.91
CA LEU A 91 -13.17 1.32 6.86
C LEU A 91 -13.82 2.70 6.74
N ALA A 92 -14.06 3.14 5.53
CA ALA A 92 -14.64 4.44 5.22
C ALA A 92 -16.09 4.63 5.71
N SER A 93 -16.80 3.55 6.03
CA SER A 93 -18.11 3.62 6.67
C SER A 93 -18.07 4.23 8.08
N SER A 94 -16.90 4.18 8.74
CA SER A 94 -16.72 4.61 10.12
C SER A 94 -15.61 5.66 10.30
N GLN A 95 -14.56 5.63 9.48
CA GLN A 95 -13.39 6.49 9.61
C GLN A 95 -12.99 7.10 8.27
N PRO A 96 -12.56 8.37 8.22
CA PRO A 96 -11.95 8.94 7.03
C PRO A 96 -10.77 8.06 6.58
N THR A 97 -10.83 7.55 5.35
CA THR A 97 -9.86 6.57 4.86
C THR A 97 -9.27 7.00 3.53
N TRP A 98 -7.94 7.01 3.46
CA TRP A 98 -7.15 7.25 2.26
C TRP A 98 -6.42 5.99 1.84
N ALA A 99 -6.23 5.82 0.56
CA ALA A 99 -5.26 4.90 -0.02
C ALA A 99 -4.43 5.69 -1.04
N MET A 100 -3.12 5.54 -1.02
CA MET A 100 -2.24 6.22 -1.98
C MET A 100 -1.38 5.22 -2.74
N ASP A 101 -0.98 5.60 -3.94
CA ASP A 101 0.05 4.89 -4.68
C ASP A 101 1.43 5.40 -4.27
N LEU A 102 2.27 4.51 -3.77
CA LEU A 102 3.63 4.81 -3.35
C LEU A 102 4.48 5.31 -4.54
N PHE A 103 5.44 6.19 -4.27
CA PHE A 103 6.35 6.71 -5.29
C PHE A 103 7.06 5.60 -6.06
N GLY A 104 6.98 5.65 -7.38
CA GLY A 104 7.50 4.61 -8.28
C GLY A 104 6.54 3.46 -8.55
N PHE A 105 5.38 3.41 -7.89
CA PHE A 105 4.38 2.34 -8.02
C PHE A 105 3.00 2.89 -8.38
N GLY A 106 2.03 2.01 -8.57
CA GLY A 106 0.66 2.34 -8.87
C GLY A 106 0.51 3.27 -10.07
N LEU A 107 -0.37 4.25 -9.96
CA LEU A 107 -0.61 5.30 -10.96
C LEU A 107 0.13 6.61 -10.64
N THR A 108 0.90 6.68 -9.55
CA THR A 108 1.77 7.82 -9.24
C THR A 108 2.80 8.02 -10.36
N GLU A 109 3.02 9.27 -10.73
CA GLU A 109 3.95 9.65 -11.79
C GLU A 109 5.38 9.18 -11.50
N ARG A 110 6.09 8.81 -12.55
CA ARG A 110 7.49 8.37 -12.50
C ARG A 110 8.35 9.34 -13.30
N LEU A 111 9.14 10.13 -12.61
CA LEU A 111 10.01 11.14 -13.22
C LEU A 111 11.25 10.51 -13.87
N VAL A 112 11.79 11.19 -14.88
CA VAL A 112 13.02 10.74 -15.58
C VAL A 112 14.22 10.98 -14.67
N GLY A 113 15.08 9.95 -14.53
CA GLY A 113 16.35 10.11 -13.81
C GLY A 113 16.23 10.17 -12.29
N VAL A 114 15.01 10.11 -11.75
CA VAL A 114 14.76 10.13 -10.30
C VAL A 114 14.81 8.69 -9.75
N PRO A 115 15.75 8.39 -8.82
CA PRO A 115 15.87 7.05 -8.25
C PRO A 115 14.67 6.69 -7.37
N ILE A 116 14.20 5.46 -7.49
CA ILE A 116 13.20 4.90 -6.59
C ILE A 116 13.92 4.11 -5.49
N SER A 117 13.73 4.54 -4.25
CA SER A 117 14.36 3.92 -3.07
C SER A 117 13.44 4.04 -1.85
N PRO A 118 13.67 3.25 -0.78
CA PRO A 118 12.95 3.43 0.49
C PRO A 118 12.97 4.86 1.01
N ALA A 119 14.12 5.55 0.93
CA ALA A 119 14.25 6.94 1.38
C ALA A 119 13.36 7.90 0.56
N ALA A 120 13.36 7.77 -0.78
CA ALA A 120 12.51 8.59 -1.65
C ALA A 120 11.02 8.29 -1.44
N ILE A 121 10.65 7.01 -1.24
CA ILE A 121 9.27 6.61 -0.92
C ILE A 121 8.84 7.24 0.41
N LYS A 122 9.67 7.20 1.43
CA LYS A 122 9.38 7.73 2.76
C LYS A 122 9.17 9.25 2.73
N GLU A 123 10.06 9.98 2.07
CA GLU A 123 9.94 11.44 1.93
C GLU A 123 8.68 11.82 1.14
N HIS A 124 8.42 11.14 0.03
CA HIS A 124 7.21 11.35 -0.76
C HIS A 124 5.93 11.07 0.05
N LEU A 125 5.92 10.00 0.85
CA LEU A 125 4.81 9.66 1.75
C LEU A 125 4.59 10.75 2.81
N TYR A 126 5.67 11.31 3.39
CA TYR A 126 5.57 12.41 4.35
C TYR A 126 4.95 13.66 3.72
N ASN A 127 5.44 14.06 2.56
CA ASN A 127 4.95 15.25 1.86
C ASN A 127 3.52 15.08 1.34
N PHE A 128 3.14 13.86 0.94
CA PHE A 128 1.74 13.53 0.66
C PHE A 128 0.87 13.67 1.91
N TRP A 129 1.29 13.09 3.03
CA TRP A 129 0.57 13.22 4.30
C TRP A 129 0.40 14.69 4.71
N GLU A 130 1.46 15.47 4.65
CA GLU A 130 1.44 16.90 4.99
C GLU A 130 0.49 17.68 4.07
N THR A 131 0.48 17.37 2.77
CA THR A 131 -0.36 18.05 1.76
C THR A 131 -1.84 17.66 1.85
N ALA A 132 -2.14 16.38 2.05
CA ALA A 132 -3.50 15.85 1.88
C ALA A 132 -4.24 15.56 3.19
N ILE A 133 -3.53 15.33 4.31
CA ILE A 133 -4.12 14.86 5.56
C ILE A 133 -3.78 15.80 6.72
N ALA A 134 -2.50 16.08 6.97
CA ALA A 134 -1.95 16.98 7.97
C ALA A 134 -2.49 16.76 9.41
N LYS A 135 -2.80 15.50 9.76
CA LYS A 135 -3.28 15.07 11.10
C LYS A 135 -2.64 13.73 11.44
N PRO A 136 -2.43 13.41 12.74
CA PRO A 136 -1.99 12.07 13.13
C PRO A 136 -2.90 11.00 12.55
N ILE A 137 -2.31 9.91 12.04
CA ILE A 137 -2.99 8.86 11.29
C ILE A 137 -2.90 7.50 11.94
N VAL A 138 -3.84 6.63 11.61
CA VAL A 138 -3.65 5.18 11.67
C VAL A 138 -3.01 4.77 10.34
N LEU A 139 -1.79 4.27 10.39
CA LEU A 139 -1.06 3.86 9.20
C LEU A 139 -1.20 2.34 8.99
N VAL A 140 -1.75 1.95 7.84
CA VAL A 140 -1.99 0.55 7.49
C VAL A 140 -1.13 0.18 6.29
N GLY A 141 -0.25 -0.79 6.43
CA GLY A 141 0.60 -1.25 5.35
C GLY A 141 0.42 -2.73 5.04
N ALA A 142 0.23 -3.08 3.75
CA ALA A 142 0.18 -4.46 3.29
C ALA A 142 1.51 -4.85 2.63
N SER A 143 2.07 -6.00 2.98
CA SER A 143 3.30 -6.55 2.38
C SER A 143 4.44 -5.51 2.39
N MET A 144 4.98 -5.10 1.24
CA MET A 144 5.97 -4.01 1.13
C MET A 144 5.47 -2.70 1.75
N GLY A 145 4.18 -2.40 1.61
CA GLY A 145 3.55 -1.25 2.25
C GLY A 145 3.66 -1.29 3.77
N GLY A 146 3.69 -2.50 4.37
CA GLY A 146 3.98 -2.69 5.79
C GLY A 146 5.42 -2.31 6.15
N ALA A 147 6.40 -2.69 5.33
CA ALA A 147 7.79 -2.26 5.50
C ALA A 147 7.94 -0.73 5.36
N ALA A 148 7.23 -0.13 4.40
CA ALA A 148 7.18 1.33 4.24
C ALA A 148 6.54 2.00 5.48
N ALA A 149 5.48 1.42 6.02
CA ALA A 149 4.80 1.91 7.21
C ALA A 149 5.69 1.82 8.47
N ILE A 150 6.46 0.75 8.62
CA ILE A 150 7.44 0.60 9.71
C ILE A 150 8.53 1.68 9.61
N ASP A 151 9.14 1.84 8.41
CA ASP A 151 10.17 2.86 8.17
C ASP A 151 9.65 4.28 8.46
N PHE A 152 8.41 4.54 8.05
CA PHE A 152 7.74 5.82 8.27
C PHE A 152 7.46 6.07 9.75
N ALA A 153 6.88 5.09 10.47
CA ALA A 153 6.56 5.20 11.90
C ALA A 153 7.81 5.40 12.77
N LEU A 154 8.91 4.71 12.45
CA LEU A 154 10.20 4.88 13.14
C LEU A 154 10.81 6.26 12.89
N THR A 155 10.54 6.88 11.74
CA THR A 155 11.11 8.19 11.37
C THR A 155 10.25 9.36 11.84
N TYR A 156 8.93 9.20 11.80
CA TYR A 156 7.94 10.23 12.12
C TYR A 156 6.94 9.73 13.18
N PRO A 157 7.39 9.44 14.42
CA PRO A 157 6.55 8.83 15.44
C PRO A 157 5.31 9.66 15.79
N ASP A 158 5.41 10.99 15.79
CA ASP A 158 4.30 11.89 16.10
C ASP A 158 3.19 11.91 15.02
N VAL A 159 3.52 11.46 13.81
CA VAL A 159 2.56 11.38 12.69
C VAL A 159 1.69 10.12 12.78
N VAL A 160 2.25 9.03 13.30
CA VAL A 160 1.59 7.73 13.34
C VAL A 160 1.04 7.44 14.72
N LYS A 161 -0.27 7.56 14.91
CA LYS A 161 -0.96 7.28 16.16
C LYS A 161 -1.03 5.77 16.47
N LYS A 162 -1.30 4.97 15.44
CA LYS A 162 -1.35 3.50 15.51
C LYS A 162 -0.85 2.89 14.21
N LEU A 163 -0.27 1.70 14.30
CA LEU A 163 0.28 0.98 13.15
C LEU A 163 -0.50 -0.32 12.91
N VAL A 164 -0.82 -0.62 11.65
CA VAL A 164 -1.44 -1.89 11.25
C VAL A 164 -0.60 -2.53 10.15
N LEU A 165 -0.18 -3.76 10.36
CA LEU A 165 0.67 -4.53 9.47
C LEU A 165 -0.11 -5.73 8.93
N ILE A 166 -0.36 -5.77 7.62
CA ILE A 166 -1.09 -6.85 6.95
C ILE A 166 -0.13 -7.67 6.11
N GLY A 167 0.17 -8.92 6.51
CA GLY A 167 1.13 -9.76 5.80
C GLY A 167 2.44 -9.03 5.49
N SER A 168 3.01 -8.34 6.48
CA SER A 168 4.04 -7.30 6.28
C SER A 168 5.41 -7.88 5.91
N ALA A 169 6.09 -7.25 4.96
CA ALA A 169 7.52 -7.39 4.80
C ALA A 169 8.28 -6.62 5.92
N GLY A 170 9.60 -6.84 6.04
CA GLY A 170 10.44 -6.12 6.99
C GLY A 170 11.20 -7.00 7.99
N MET A 171 11.02 -8.34 7.94
CA MET A 171 11.81 -9.30 8.75
C MET A 171 12.98 -9.91 7.99
N ARG A 172 12.94 -9.88 6.66
CA ARG A 172 13.97 -10.52 5.82
C ARG A 172 15.01 -9.51 5.37
N LYS A 173 16.26 -9.93 5.35
CA LYS A 173 17.35 -9.12 4.75
C LYS A 173 17.05 -8.90 3.27
N GLY A 174 17.17 -7.66 2.81
CA GLY A 174 17.07 -7.33 1.39
C GLY A 174 18.10 -8.11 0.56
N THR A 175 17.76 -8.43 -0.68
CA THR A 175 18.68 -9.15 -1.57
C THR A 175 19.71 -8.17 -2.16
N THR A 176 20.99 -8.43 -1.95
CA THR A 176 22.07 -7.68 -2.62
C THR A 176 22.21 -8.06 -4.09
N ALA A 177 21.66 -9.19 -4.51
CA ALA A 177 21.71 -9.68 -5.89
C ALA A 177 21.07 -8.69 -6.90
N GLY A 178 20.03 -7.98 -6.50
CA GLY A 178 19.40 -6.96 -7.35
C GLY A 178 20.31 -5.81 -7.74
N LYS A 179 21.34 -5.50 -6.93
CA LYS A 179 22.34 -4.45 -7.23
C LYS A 179 23.18 -4.76 -8.46
N PHE A 180 23.34 -6.04 -8.78
CA PHE A 180 24.12 -6.52 -9.92
C PHE A 180 23.27 -6.79 -11.17
N LEU A 181 21.97 -6.48 -11.12
CA LEU A 181 21.09 -6.67 -12.27
C LEU A 181 21.39 -5.59 -13.32
N VAL A 182 22.14 -5.95 -14.35
CA VAL A 182 22.52 -5.04 -15.46
C VAL A 182 21.78 -5.41 -16.73
N SER A 183 21.67 -4.43 -17.66
CA SER A 183 21.09 -4.67 -18.99
C SER A 183 21.92 -5.72 -19.76
N PRO A 184 21.28 -6.70 -20.45
CA PRO A 184 19.84 -6.80 -20.73
C PRO A 184 19.03 -7.60 -19.67
N LEU A 185 19.67 -8.17 -18.63
CA LEU A 185 19.02 -9.05 -17.67
C LEU A 185 17.92 -8.35 -16.86
N ASP A 186 18.10 -7.08 -16.53
CA ASP A 186 17.10 -6.26 -15.84
C ASP A 186 15.82 -6.12 -16.66
N ARG A 187 15.93 -5.92 -17.99
CA ARG A 187 14.78 -5.84 -18.91
C ARG A 187 14.09 -7.20 -19.08
N LEU A 188 14.86 -8.27 -19.15
CA LEU A 188 14.30 -9.62 -19.23
C LEU A 188 13.51 -9.96 -17.97
N ALA A 189 14.04 -9.62 -16.79
CA ALA A 189 13.37 -9.83 -15.50
C ALA A 189 12.03 -9.05 -15.42
N THR A 190 12.02 -7.78 -15.85
CA THR A 190 10.77 -6.99 -15.83
C THR A 190 9.78 -7.47 -16.88
N ASN A 191 10.22 -7.88 -18.08
CA ASN A 191 9.36 -8.48 -19.09
C ASN A 191 8.72 -9.80 -18.58
N PHE A 192 9.51 -10.62 -17.86
CA PHE A 192 8.99 -11.82 -17.22
C PHE A 192 7.91 -11.48 -16.20
N LEU A 193 8.16 -10.49 -15.31
CA LEU A 193 7.17 -10.04 -14.32
C LEU A 193 5.91 -9.41 -14.95
N ARG A 194 6.01 -8.83 -16.15
CA ARG A 194 4.88 -8.29 -16.90
C ARG A 194 3.99 -9.37 -17.49
N SER A 195 4.51 -10.59 -17.68
CA SER A 195 3.78 -11.69 -18.30
C SER A 195 2.48 -12.00 -17.56
N PRO A 196 1.32 -12.03 -18.25
CA PRO A 196 0.04 -12.38 -17.61
C PRO A 196 0.06 -13.73 -16.90
N LYS A 197 0.78 -14.72 -17.48
CA LYS A 197 0.93 -16.04 -16.87
C LYS A 197 1.66 -15.95 -15.53
N VAL A 198 2.78 -15.22 -15.46
CA VAL A 198 3.54 -15.05 -14.22
C VAL A 198 2.71 -14.32 -13.17
N ARG A 199 2.00 -13.26 -13.54
CA ARG A 199 1.13 -12.51 -12.63
C ARG A 199 0.02 -13.38 -12.07
N ARG A 200 -0.61 -14.20 -12.92
CA ARG A 200 -1.63 -15.15 -12.48
C ARG A 200 -1.06 -16.18 -11.49
N GLU A 201 0.13 -16.72 -11.75
CA GLU A 201 0.81 -17.65 -10.81
C GLU A 201 1.12 -16.98 -9.47
N VAL A 202 1.57 -15.72 -9.48
CA VAL A 202 1.77 -14.95 -8.25
C VAL A 202 0.46 -14.74 -7.51
N SER A 203 -0.62 -14.41 -8.23
CA SER A 203 -1.95 -14.27 -7.63
C SER A 203 -2.44 -15.58 -7.02
N LEU A 204 -2.28 -16.72 -7.70
CA LEU A 204 -2.65 -18.04 -7.20
C LEU A 204 -1.90 -18.41 -5.90
N LYS A 205 -0.69 -17.90 -5.69
CA LYS A 205 0.06 -18.08 -4.44
C LYS A 205 -0.33 -17.07 -3.37
N ALA A 206 -0.77 -15.88 -3.77
CA ALA A 206 -1.14 -14.82 -2.83
C ALA A 206 -2.50 -15.09 -2.16
N TYR A 207 -3.44 -15.70 -2.87
CA TYR A 207 -4.74 -16.10 -2.32
C TYR A 207 -4.70 -17.53 -1.79
N ALA A 208 -5.37 -17.80 -0.67
CA ALA A 208 -5.61 -19.17 -0.19
C ALA A 208 -6.72 -19.84 -1.00
N ASP A 209 -7.72 -19.08 -1.44
CA ASP A 209 -8.80 -19.54 -2.27
C ASP A 209 -8.64 -19.05 -3.73
N PRO A 210 -8.35 -19.95 -4.69
CA PRO A 210 -8.13 -19.57 -6.09
C PRO A 210 -9.37 -18.95 -6.77
N ARG A 211 -10.57 -19.06 -6.18
CA ARG A 211 -11.78 -18.41 -6.68
C ARG A 211 -11.69 -16.87 -6.67
N PHE A 212 -10.81 -16.32 -5.86
CA PHE A 212 -10.54 -14.88 -5.84
C PHE A 212 -9.64 -14.41 -6.99
N VAL A 213 -8.98 -15.33 -7.73
CA VAL A 213 -8.17 -15.00 -8.91
C VAL A 213 -9.10 -14.84 -10.13
N THR A 214 -9.93 -13.82 -10.09
CA THR A 214 -10.86 -13.44 -11.15
C THR A 214 -10.19 -12.53 -12.19
N LEU A 215 -10.80 -12.39 -13.36
CA LEU A 215 -10.35 -11.43 -14.38
C LEU A 215 -10.28 -10.00 -13.80
N ASP A 216 -11.26 -9.60 -13.00
CA ASP A 216 -11.26 -8.30 -12.31
C ASP A 216 -10.04 -8.14 -11.38
N ALA A 217 -9.72 -9.18 -10.59
CA ALA A 217 -8.54 -9.17 -9.73
C ALA A 217 -7.24 -9.07 -10.54
N GLU A 218 -7.14 -9.76 -11.67
CA GLU A 218 -6.00 -9.69 -12.58
C GLU A 218 -5.86 -8.30 -13.20
N VAL A 219 -6.96 -7.67 -13.61
CA VAL A 219 -6.96 -6.27 -14.11
C VAL A 219 -6.52 -5.32 -13.01
N CYS A 220 -7.08 -5.39 -11.80
CA CYS A 220 -6.67 -4.56 -10.67
C CYS A 220 -5.17 -4.70 -10.36
N ALA A 221 -4.64 -5.93 -10.38
CA ALA A 221 -3.24 -6.23 -10.10
C ALA A 221 -2.28 -5.81 -11.23
N SER A 222 -2.77 -5.50 -12.44
CA SER A 222 -1.94 -5.23 -13.61
C SER A 222 -2.15 -3.86 -14.25
N LEU A 223 -3.16 -3.11 -13.85
CA LEU A 223 -3.52 -1.83 -14.46
C LEU A 223 -2.35 -0.83 -14.46
N HIS A 224 -1.58 -0.77 -13.38
CA HIS A 224 -0.41 0.10 -13.23
C HIS A 224 0.77 -0.25 -14.16
N LEU A 225 0.81 -1.46 -14.75
CA LEU A 225 1.84 -1.86 -15.72
C LEU A 225 1.79 -1.04 -17.00
N ALA A 226 0.63 -0.43 -17.32
CA ALA A 226 0.44 0.46 -18.45
C ALA A 226 0.97 1.88 -18.21
N MET A 227 1.41 2.20 -16.97
CA MET A 227 2.02 3.49 -16.69
C MET A 227 3.41 3.61 -17.31
N PRO A 228 3.77 4.80 -17.83
CA PRO A 228 5.11 5.05 -18.33
C PRO A 228 6.19 4.72 -17.28
N ARG A 229 7.33 4.18 -17.73
CA ARG A 229 8.50 3.88 -16.91
C ARG A 229 8.27 2.86 -15.79
N TRP A 230 7.25 2.01 -15.88
CA TRP A 230 7.01 0.96 -14.90
C TRP A 230 8.24 0.07 -14.69
N SER A 231 8.85 -0.47 -15.76
CA SER A 231 10.01 -1.36 -15.62
C SER A 231 11.24 -0.62 -15.06
N GLN A 232 11.47 0.63 -15.46
CA GLN A 232 12.56 1.45 -14.92
C GLN A 232 12.42 1.66 -13.41
N SER A 233 11.21 1.91 -12.91
CA SER A 233 10.94 2.05 -11.48
C SER A 233 11.23 0.78 -10.72
N LEU A 234 10.75 -0.38 -11.21
CA LEU A 234 11.04 -1.67 -10.60
C LEU A 234 12.54 -1.95 -10.53
N ILE A 235 13.24 -1.73 -11.64
CA ILE A 235 14.70 -1.88 -11.72
C ILE A 235 15.40 -0.94 -10.72
N SER A 236 14.99 0.33 -10.67
CA SER A 236 15.56 1.33 -9.76
C SER A 236 15.37 0.91 -8.31
N PHE A 237 14.15 0.54 -7.91
CA PHE A 237 13.86 0.06 -6.55
C PHE A 237 14.65 -1.20 -6.20
N THR A 238 14.74 -2.17 -7.11
CA THR A 238 15.51 -3.40 -6.90
C THR A 238 17.00 -3.10 -6.73
N LYS A 239 17.56 -2.20 -7.54
CA LYS A 239 18.96 -1.77 -7.45
C LYS A 239 19.27 -0.97 -6.18
N SER A 240 18.31 -0.25 -5.63
CA SER A 240 18.47 0.43 -4.33
C SER A 240 18.62 -0.54 -3.15
N GLY A 241 18.28 -1.81 -3.35
CA GLY A 241 18.24 -2.86 -2.32
C GLY A 241 16.85 -3.04 -1.72
N GLY A 242 15.87 -2.19 -2.06
CA GLY A 242 14.53 -2.23 -1.53
C GLY A 242 14.46 -2.11 0.00
N TYR A 243 13.35 -2.53 0.59
CA TYR A 243 13.24 -2.62 2.05
C TYR A 243 13.97 -3.86 2.57
N GLY A 244 14.84 -3.65 3.55
CA GLY A 244 15.57 -4.71 4.25
C GLY A 244 14.84 -5.17 5.51
N SER A 245 15.60 -5.80 6.43
CA SER A 245 15.10 -6.20 7.74
C SER A 245 15.10 -5.02 8.71
N PHE A 246 14.00 -4.85 9.42
CA PHE A 246 13.84 -3.91 10.54
C PHE A 246 13.97 -4.60 11.91
N GLU A 247 14.37 -5.88 11.97
CA GLU A 247 14.36 -6.70 13.18
C GLU A 247 14.99 -5.99 14.38
N ASN A 248 16.11 -5.29 14.17
CA ASN A 248 16.78 -4.55 15.25
C ASN A 248 16.10 -3.22 15.61
N GLN A 249 15.32 -2.65 14.71
CA GLN A 249 14.64 -1.34 14.89
C GLN A 249 13.22 -1.51 15.45
N LEU A 250 12.55 -2.66 15.23
CA LEU A 250 11.17 -2.90 15.65
C LEU A 250 10.94 -2.70 17.15
N LYS A 251 11.95 -2.96 17.98
CA LYS A 251 11.89 -2.72 19.43
C LYS A 251 11.77 -1.24 19.81
N HIS A 252 11.99 -0.34 18.88
CA HIS A 252 11.87 1.11 19.05
C HIS A 252 10.55 1.67 18.51
N LEU A 253 9.64 0.81 18.01
CA LEU A 253 8.29 1.24 17.67
C LEU A 253 7.52 1.61 18.94
N GLU A 254 7.06 2.86 18.98
CA GLU A 254 6.30 3.41 20.12
C GLU A 254 4.79 3.19 19.95
N GLN A 255 4.34 2.99 18.70
CA GLN A 255 2.94 2.88 18.35
C GLN A 255 2.37 1.52 18.74
N ASP A 256 1.17 1.53 19.34
CA ASP A 256 0.36 0.31 19.37
C ASP A 256 0.27 -0.27 17.98
N THR A 257 0.57 -1.55 17.82
CA THR A 257 0.67 -2.21 16.52
C THR A 257 -0.27 -3.40 16.42
N LEU A 258 -1.15 -3.41 15.42
CA LEU A 258 -1.96 -4.57 15.05
C LEU A 258 -1.30 -5.32 13.91
N ILE A 259 -1.05 -6.61 14.10
CA ILE A 259 -0.48 -7.50 13.10
C ILE A 259 -1.59 -8.42 12.61
N LEU A 260 -1.95 -8.34 11.32
CA LEU A 260 -2.95 -9.19 10.67
C LEU A 260 -2.25 -10.11 9.68
N TRP A 261 -2.46 -11.42 9.81
CA TRP A 261 -1.74 -12.39 8.98
C TRP A 261 -2.63 -13.54 8.56
N GLY A 262 -2.60 -13.89 7.27
CA GLY A 262 -3.29 -15.09 6.78
C GLY A 262 -2.57 -16.36 7.21
N ASP A 263 -3.31 -17.32 7.74
CA ASP A 263 -2.78 -18.60 8.24
C ASP A 263 -2.19 -19.50 7.13
N ARG A 264 -2.54 -19.20 5.85
CA ARG A 264 -2.08 -19.90 4.65
C ARG A 264 -1.20 -19.04 3.73
N ASP A 265 -0.54 -18.01 4.25
CA ASP A 265 0.35 -17.15 3.46
C ASP A 265 1.51 -17.97 2.85
N GLN A 266 1.53 -18.07 1.50
CA GLN A 266 2.57 -18.77 0.73
C GLN A 266 3.60 -17.79 0.11
N ILE A 267 3.43 -16.48 0.27
CA ILE A 267 4.36 -15.46 -0.23
C ILE A 267 5.46 -15.19 0.80
N LEU A 268 5.08 -14.81 2.01
CA LEU A 268 6.02 -14.57 3.11
C LEU A 268 6.08 -15.74 4.09
N GLY A 269 5.10 -16.63 4.07
CA GLY A 269 4.92 -17.66 5.07
C GLY A 269 4.46 -17.07 6.41
N THR A 270 4.34 -17.92 7.43
CA THR A 270 3.76 -17.54 8.72
C THR A 270 4.79 -17.24 9.81
N LYS A 271 6.06 -17.60 9.59
CA LYS A 271 7.12 -17.45 10.61
C LYS A 271 7.42 -15.99 10.94
N ASP A 272 7.31 -15.10 9.96
CA ASP A 272 7.60 -13.68 10.15
C ASP A 272 6.53 -13.00 11.04
N ALA A 273 5.27 -13.45 11.02
CA ALA A 273 4.22 -12.97 11.92
C ALA A 273 4.58 -13.15 13.40
N VAL A 274 5.07 -14.35 13.76
CA VAL A 274 5.50 -14.66 15.13
C VAL A 274 6.72 -13.85 15.53
N LYS A 275 7.64 -13.59 14.60
CA LYS A 275 8.79 -12.72 14.86
C LYS A 275 8.36 -11.27 15.09
N PHE A 276 7.46 -10.72 14.30
CA PHE A 276 6.90 -9.39 14.54
C PHE A 276 6.28 -9.32 15.94
N GLN A 277 5.46 -10.32 16.29
CA GLN A 277 4.82 -10.41 17.62
C GLN A 277 5.83 -10.42 18.76
N SER A 278 6.93 -11.17 18.61
CA SER A 278 7.95 -11.28 19.68
C SER A 278 8.88 -10.05 19.75
N THR A 279 8.92 -9.20 18.73
CA THR A 279 9.90 -8.11 18.63
C THR A 279 9.30 -6.72 18.87
N ILE A 280 8.05 -6.48 18.46
CA ILE A 280 7.37 -5.19 18.65
C ILE A 280 6.84 -5.13 20.10
N PRO A 281 7.14 -4.05 20.88
CA PRO A 281 6.77 -4.00 22.30
C PRO A 281 5.25 -4.02 22.54
N HIS A 282 4.51 -3.14 21.86
CA HIS A 282 3.06 -2.97 22.03
C HIS A 282 2.32 -3.51 20.82
N ASN A 283 2.04 -4.81 20.81
CA ASN A 283 1.42 -5.43 19.65
C ASN A 283 0.31 -6.43 19.98
N LYS A 284 -0.56 -6.64 19.00
CA LYS A 284 -1.56 -7.71 18.97
C LYS A 284 -1.44 -8.43 17.63
N LEU A 285 -1.18 -9.73 17.63
CA LEU A 285 -1.25 -10.58 16.44
C LEU A 285 -2.64 -11.22 16.33
N VAL A 286 -3.24 -11.11 15.16
CA VAL A 286 -4.51 -11.76 14.79
C VAL A 286 -4.30 -12.56 13.52
N TRP A 287 -4.54 -13.85 13.60
CA TRP A 287 -4.58 -14.76 12.46
C TRP A 287 -5.91 -14.65 11.74
N ILE A 288 -5.86 -14.50 10.41
CA ILE A 288 -7.05 -14.55 9.56
C ILE A 288 -7.12 -15.94 8.96
N GLU A 289 -8.08 -16.73 9.47
CA GLU A 289 -8.26 -18.11 9.07
C GLU A 289 -8.64 -18.26 7.60
N ASN A 290 -8.14 -19.32 6.96
CA ASN A 290 -8.38 -19.65 5.56
C ASN A 290 -7.99 -18.53 4.60
N SER A 291 -6.94 -17.78 4.93
CA SER A 291 -6.46 -16.63 4.14
C SER A 291 -5.01 -16.78 3.74
N GLY A 292 -4.71 -16.33 2.54
CA GLY A 292 -3.36 -16.22 2.01
C GLY A 292 -2.67 -14.91 2.42
N HIS A 293 -1.81 -14.43 1.53
CA HIS A 293 -1.01 -13.22 1.73
C HIS A 293 -1.84 -11.92 1.74
N VAL A 294 -3.04 -11.95 1.19
CA VAL A 294 -3.89 -10.76 0.98
C VAL A 294 -5.23 -10.87 1.73
N PRO A 295 -5.22 -11.00 3.08
CA PRO A 295 -6.44 -11.18 3.88
C PRO A 295 -7.43 -10.02 3.71
N HIS A 296 -6.97 -8.83 3.43
CA HIS A 296 -7.80 -7.66 3.15
C HIS A 296 -8.58 -7.75 1.82
N LEU A 297 -8.22 -8.68 0.94
CA LEU A 297 -8.95 -9.01 -0.29
C LEU A 297 -9.84 -10.25 -0.13
N GLU A 298 -9.39 -11.25 0.62
CA GLU A 298 -10.14 -12.49 0.84
C GLU A 298 -11.23 -12.33 1.92
N HIS A 299 -10.89 -11.69 3.05
CA HIS A 299 -11.75 -11.51 4.21
C HIS A 299 -11.87 -10.03 4.65
N PRO A 300 -12.24 -9.11 3.73
CA PRO A 300 -12.20 -7.67 4.00
C PRO A 300 -13.10 -7.24 5.17
N ALA A 301 -14.17 -7.97 5.45
CA ALA A 301 -15.06 -7.66 6.58
C ALA A 301 -14.40 -7.98 7.93
N ILE A 302 -13.66 -9.10 8.01
CA ILE A 302 -12.92 -9.51 9.22
C ILE A 302 -11.78 -8.51 9.45
N VAL A 303 -10.98 -8.24 8.42
CA VAL A 303 -9.87 -7.29 8.49
C VAL A 303 -10.35 -5.89 8.90
N ALA A 304 -11.43 -5.40 8.31
CA ALA A 304 -12.00 -4.10 8.68
C ALA A 304 -12.47 -4.07 10.15
N LYS A 305 -13.14 -5.14 10.61
CA LYS A 305 -13.59 -5.27 12.00
C LYS A 305 -12.40 -5.21 12.98
N GLU A 306 -11.34 -5.98 12.74
CA GLU A 306 -10.16 -5.98 13.60
C GLU A 306 -9.48 -4.60 13.64
N ILE A 307 -9.36 -3.92 12.49
CA ILE A 307 -8.81 -2.57 12.43
C ILE A 307 -9.70 -1.58 13.21
N LEU A 308 -11.02 -1.56 12.94
CA LEU A 308 -11.95 -0.63 13.58
C LEU A 308 -12.10 -0.85 15.10
N GLN A 309 -11.92 -2.08 15.58
CA GLN A 309 -11.90 -2.38 17.01
C GLN A 309 -10.58 -2.00 17.69
N PHE A 310 -9.50 -1.96 16.93
CA PHE A 310 -8.17 -1.60 17.43
C PHE A 310 -7.97 -0.08 17.54
N ILE A 311 -8.60 0.72 16.69
CA ILE A 311 -8.43 2.17 16.65
C ILE A 311 -9.41 2.90 17.55
#